data_ae08a690613b070a8a41f54a143142f6
#
_entry.id   ae08a690613b070a8a41f54a143142f6
#
_cell.length_a   1.000
_cell.length_b   1.000
_cell.length_c   1.000
_cell.angle_alpha   90.00
_cell.angle_beta   90.00
_cell.angle_gamma   90.00
#
_symmetry.space_group_name_H-M   'P 1'
#
loop_
_entity.id
_entity.type
_entity.pdbx_description
1 polymer ?
#
loop_
_entity_poly.entity_id
_entity_poly.type
_entity_poly.pdbx_seq_one_letter_code
_entity_poly.pdbx_strand_id
1 'polypeptide(L)'
;VSLPVSKRVQRVKPSPTVALTGRVAQLKAEGKDIIGLGAGEPDFDTPTHIADVGVEAIRKGHTRYTPVEGTAELKDAIIAKFKRENGLDYGRKQILASSGAKQTIFNLILAVIDPGHEAVIPAPYWVSYPDMVLLADGVPITPYAGADQGYKITPAQLEAAITPKTRLFILNSPSNPTGAAYTRAELRALGQVLMKHPQIVICTDDMYEHIYWADEPFVSLASVCPELYDRVVTTNGVSKAYAMTGWRLGYCGGPIELVTAMATIQGQSTSNPSSISQKAAVAALNGDQSCVREMNKHFKQRHDFIVAGLNKLPGVSCLKGAGTFYAFANIEKAMSIVGVKDDNAF
;
A
#
# COMPACT_ATOMS: atom_id res chain seq x y z
N VAL A 1 -10.07 35.87 -13.95
CA VAL A 1 -8.68 35.81 -13.41
C VAL A 1 -8.49 34.45 -12.79
N SER A 2 -7.60 33.59 -13.33
CA SER A 2 -7.25 32.32 -12.71
C SER A 2 -6.33 32.59 -11.50
N LEU A 3 -6.66 31.99 -10.37
CA LEU A 3 -5.79 32.05 -9.19
C LEU A 3 -4.49 31.25 -9.44
N PRO A 4 -3.34 31.76 -8.98
CA PRO A 4 -2.07 31.04 -9.15
C PRO A 4 -2.04 29.79 -8.25
N VAL A 5 -1.81 28.63 -8.85
CA VAL A 5 -1.52 27.38 -8.12
C VAL A 5 -0.04 27.02 -8.27
N SER A 6 0.52 26.34 -7.28
CA SER A 6 1.94 25.99 -7.29
C SER A 6 2.29 25.08 -8.47
N LYS A 7 3.52 25.22 -8.99
CA LYS A 7 4.04 24.31 -10.04
C LYS A 7 4.03 22.84 -9.61
N ARG A 8 4.15 22.58 -8.31
CA ARG A 8 4.11 21.22 -7.72
C ARG A 8 2.77 20.55 -7.98
N VAL A 9 1.64 21.24 -7.75
CA VAL A 9 0.30 20.69 -7.98
C VAL A 9 0.02 20.48 -9.48
N GLN A 10 0.63 21.28 -10.34
CA GLN A 10 0.45 21.16 -11.80
C GLN A 10 1.12 19.93 -12.40
N ARG A 11 2.04 19.25 -11.68
CA ARG A 11 2.74 18.05 -12.14
C ARG A 11 1.95 16.77 -11.90
N VAL A 12 0.96 16.79 -11.02
CA VAL A 12 0.17 15.61 -10.64
C VAL A 12 -1.23 15.68 -11.22
N LYS A 13 -1.78 14.50 -11.51
CA LYS A 13 -3.16 14.38 -12.01
C LYS A 13 -4.11 14.05 -10.85
N PRO A 14 -5.40 14.43 -10.95
CA PRO A 14 -6.41 13.91 -10.05
C PRO A 14 -6.37 12.37 -10.02
N SER A 15 -6.54 11.79 -8.83
CA SER A 15 -6.51 10.33 -8.67
C SER A 15 -7.60 9.67 -9.53
N PRO A 16 -7.24 8.77 -10.47
CA PRO A 16 -8.22 8.07 -11.29
C PRO A 16 -9.24 7.27 -10.45
N THR A 17 -8.78 6.69 -9.35
CA THR A 17 -9.65 5.92 -8.42
C THR A 17 -10.72 6.81 -7.79
N VAL A 18 -10.36 8.02 -7.35
CA VAL A 18 -11.32 8.98 -6.77
C VAL A 18 -12.32 9.45 -7.82
N ALA A 19 -11.85 9.75 -9.03
CA ALA A 19 -12.69 10.17 -10.15
C ALA A 19 -13.70 9.08 -10.52
N LEU A 20 -13.26 7.81 -10.62
CA LEU A 20 -14.12 6.67 -10.92
C LEU A 20 -15.18 6.46 -9.82
N THR A 21 -14.78 6.51 -8.54
CA THR A 21 -15.71 6.37 -7.41
C THR A 21 -16.79 7.46 -7.44
N GLY A 22 -16.38 8.71 -7.71
CA GLY A 22 -17.32 9.82 -7.87
C GLY A 22 -18.29 9.62 -9.04
N ARG A 23 -17.81 9.12 -10.18
CA ARG A 23 -18.64 8.82 -11.35
C ARG A 23 -19.67 7.72 -11.07
N VAL A 24 -19.24 6.63 -10.41
CA VAL A 24 -20.14 5.53 -9.99
C VAL A 24 -21.24 6.05 -9.05
N ALA A 25 -20.88 6.88 -8.06
CA ALA A 25 -21.86 7.48 -7.14
C ALA A 25 -22.88 8.36 -7.87
N GLN A 26 -22.42 9.18 -8.82
CA GLN A 26 -23.30 9.99 -9.66
C GLN A 26 -24.28 9.12 -10.47
N LEU A 27 -23.78 8.08 -11.17
CA LEU A 27 -24.62 7.20 -11.98
C LEU A 27 -25.67 6.46 -11.14
N LYS A 28 -25.32 6.02 -9.94
CA LYS A 28 -26.28 5.43 -9.00
C LYS A 28 -27.35 6.44 -8.54
N ALA A 29 -26.96 7.68 -8.27
CA ALA A 29 -27.90 8.74 -7.93
C ALA A 29 -28.86 9.08 -9.10
N GLU A 30 -28.42 8.89 -10.34
CA GLU A 30 -29.25 9.00 -11.55
C GLU A 30 -30.19 7.78 -11.75
N GLY A 31 -30.20 6.81 -10.80
CA GLY A 31 -31.06 5.62 -10.86
C GLY A 31 -30.52 4.49 -11.74
N LYS A 32 -29.27 4.54 -12.18
CA LYS A 32 -28.66 3.47 -12.97
C LYS A 32 -28.22 2.32 -12.08
N ASP A 33 -28.53 1.09 -12.50
CA ASP A 33 -28.02 -0.12 -11.84
C ASP A 33 -26.56 -0.36 -12.24
N ILE A 34 -25.66 0.10 -11.36
CA ILE A 34 -24.20 0.02 -11.57
C ILE A 34 -23.57 -0.91 -10.56
N ILE A 35 -22.88 -1.93 -11.04
CA ILE A 35 -21.97 -2.77 -10.27
C ILE A 35 -20.60 -2.08 -10.24
N GLY A 36 -20.22 -1.49 -9.09
CA GLY A 36 -18.95 -0.78 -8.91
C GLY A 36 -17.84 -1.77 -8.55
N LEU A 37 -16.89 -2.00 -9.46
CA LEU A 37 -15.68 -2.81 -9.22
C LEU A 37 -14.39 -1.97 -9.15
N GLY A 38 -14.51 -0.64 -9.10
CA GLY A 38 -13.36 0.26 -9.12
C GLY A 38 -12.86 0.72 -7.75
N ALA A 39 -13.61 0.47 -6.66
CA ALA A 39 -13.19 0.84 -5.32
C ALA A 39 -12.18 -0.15 -4.76
N GLY A 40 -11.00 0.32 -4.38
CA GLY A 40 -9.95 -0.50 -3.76
C GLY A 40 -10.18 -0.70 -2.26
N GLU A 41 -11.36 -1.21 -1.85
CA GLU A 41 -11.68 -1.46 -0.45
C GLU A 41 -12.45 -2.78 -0.26
N PRO A 42 -12.28 -3.44 0.91
CA PRO A 42 -13.13 -4.56 1.29
C PRO A 42 -14.59 -4.14 1.35
N ASP A 43 -15.49 -5.02 0.91
CA ASP A 43 -16.95 -4.84 1.01
C ASP A 43 -17.53 -5.44 2.31
N PHE A 44 -16.66 -5.82 3.24
CA PHE A 44 -17.02 -6.23 4.58
C PHE A 44 -17.08 -5.01 5.51
N ASP A 45 -17.95 -5.08 6.50
CA ASP A 45 -17.93 -4.14 7.61
C ASP A 45 -16.72 -4.40 8.52
N THR A 46 -16.26 -3.36 9.22
CA THR A 46 -15.29 -3.53 10.28
C THR A 46 -15.82 -4.53 11.32
N PRO A 47 -15.06 -5.57 11.71
CA PRO A 47 -15.51 -6.57 12.68
C PRO A 47 -16.06 -5.92 13.96
N THR A 48 -17.19 -6.42 14.45
CA THR A 48 -17.96 -5.82 15.57
C THR A 48 -17.09 -5.58 16.81
N HIS A 49 -16.25 -6.55 17.20
CA HIS A 49 -15.37 -6.41 18.36
C HIS A 49 -14.36 -5.26 18.23
N ILE A 50 -13.99 -4.85 17.01
CA ILE A 50 -13.13 -3.70 16.73
C ILE A 50 -13.96 -2.41 16.73
N ALA A 51 -15.12 -2.42 16.06
CA ALA A 51 -16.01 -1.27 15.98
C ALA A 51 -16.51 -0.85 17.37
N ASP A 52 -16.87 -1.81 18.22
CA ASP A 52 -17.34 -1.56 19.61
C ASP A 52 -16.26 -0.85 20.45
N VAL A 53 -14.98 -1.19 20.29
CA VAL A 53 -13.89 -0.47 20.97
C VAL A 53 -13.80 0.98 20.48
N GLY A 54 -14.05 1.25 19.21
CA GLY A 54 -14.13 2.62 18.69
C GLY A 54 -15.30 3.41 19.31
N VAL A 55 -16.48 2.81 19.40
CA VAL A 55 -17.66 3.39 20.08
C VAL A 55 -17.37 3.66 21.56
N GLU A 56 -16.77 2.70 22.24
CA GLU A 56 -16.39 2.83 23.64
C GLU A 56 -15.33 3.93 23.86
N ALA A 57 -14.38 4.08 22.93
CA ALA A 57 -13.39 5.15 22.97
C ALA A 57 -14.06 6.54 22.96
N ILE A 58 -15.11 6.72 22.14
CA ILE A 58 -15.90 7.95 22.11
C ILE A 58 -16.59 8.17 23.48
N ARG A 59 -17.27 7.16 23.99
CA ARG A 59 -18.00 7.24 25.28
C ARG A 59 -17.10 7.55 26.46
N LYS A 60 -15.87 7.03 26.44
CA LYS A 60 -14.84 7.26 27.46
C LYS A 60 -14.06 8.56 27.29
N GLY A 61 -14.36 9.36 26.28
CA GLY A 61 -13.70 10.64 26.04
C GLY A 61 -12.29 10.54 25.49
N HIS A 62 -11.93 9.43 24.81
CA HIS A 62 -10.66 9.31 24.07
C HIS A 62 -10.72 10.12 22.77
N THR A 63 -10.95 11.43 22.88
CA THR A 63 -11.21 12.34 21.75
C THR A 63 -10.25 13.54 21.73
N ARG A 64 -9.12 13.45 22.43
CA ARG A 64 -8.11 14.50 22.54
C ARG A 64 -6.87 14.16 21.73
N TYR A 65 -5.97 15.13 21.59
CA TYR A 65 -4.66 14.91 20.97
C TYR A 65 -3.88 13.80 21.68
N THR A 66 -3.12 13.07 20.90
CA THR A 66 -2.15 12.06 21.36
C THR A 66 -0.75 12.48 20.89
N PRO A 67 0.32 11.78 21.28
CA PRO A 67 1.61 11.93 20.60
C PRO A 67 1.47 11.77 19.09
N VAL A 68 2.24 12.55 18.34
CA VAL A 68 2.19 12.57 16.86
C VAL A 68 2.36 11.18 16.27
N GLU A 69 3.28 10.39 16.84
CA GLU A 69 3.63 9.05 16.37
C GLU A 69 2.64 7.94 16.81
N GLY A 70 1.62 8.33 17.56
CA GLY A 70 0.66 7.41 18.15
C GLY A 70 0.88 7.15 19.65
N THR A 71 -0.14 6.60 20.31
CA THR A 71 -0.08 6.24 21.72
C THR A 71 0.89 5.11 21.99
N ALA A 72 1.44 5.05 23.22
CA ALA A 72 2.32 3.95 23.64
C ALA A 72 1.64 2.59 23.46
N GLU A 73 0.36 2.49 23.80
CA GLU A 73 -0.44 1.27 23.65
C GLU A 73 -0.53 0.80 22.20
N LEU A 74 -0.77 1.73 21.27
CA LEU A 74 -0.79 1.41 19.82
C LEU A 74 0.58 0.98 19.32
N LYS A 75 1.64 1.69 19.72
CA LYS A 75 3.01 1.31 19.34
C LYS A 75 3.36 -0.10 19.84
N ASP A 76 2.99 -0.44 21.06
CA ASP A 76 3.21 -1.78 21.62
C ASP A 76 2.45 -2.86 20.84
N ALA A 77 1.20 -2.59 20.45
CA ALA A 77 0.42 -3.50 19.62
C ALA A 77 1.05 -3.70 18.22
N ILE A 78 1.57 -2.63 17.61
CA ILE A 78 2.28 -2.70 16.33
C ILE A 78 3.58 -3.49 16.46
N ILE A 79 4.36 -3.26 17.52
CA ILE A 79 5.59 -4.02 17.81
C ILE A 79 5.29 -5.50 17.98
N ALA A 80 4.28 -5.83 18.77
CA ALA A 80 3.86 -7.21 18.99
C ALA A 80 3.43 -7.90 17.67
N LYS A 81 2.70 -7.17 16.81
CA LYS A 81 2.32 -7.64 15.47
C LYS A 81 3.53 -7.92 14.60
N PHE A 82 4.46 -6.97 14.45
CA PHE A 82 5.65 -7.15 13.62
C PHE A 82 6.52 -8.32 14.10
N LYS A 83 6.64 -8.48 15.42
CA LYS A 83 7.39 -9.60 15.99
C LYS A 83 6.71 -10.94 15.72
N ARG A 84 5.40 -11.04 15.98
CA ARG A 84 4.60 -12.26 15.86
C ARG A 84 4.48 -12.74 14.40
N GLU A 85 4.27 -11.81 13.46
CA GLU A 85 3.86 -12.14 12.10
C GLU A 85 4.99 -12.01 11.08
N ASN A 86 5.91 -11.07 11.30
CA ASN A 86 6.99 -10.80 10.36
C ASN A 86 8.39 -11.16 10.90
N GLY A 87 8.51 -11.52 12.19
CA GLY A 87 9.80 -11.78 12.82
C GLY A 87 10.70 -10.55 12.92
N LEU A 88 10.11 -9.34 12.87
CA LEU A 88 10.81 -8.06 12.96
C LEU A 88 10.73 -7.51 14.39
N ASP A 89 11.87 -7.16 14.95
CA ASP A 89 11.98 -6.67 16.33
C ASP A 89 12.24 -5.16 16.31
N TYR A 90 11.20 -4.37 16.61
CA TYR A 90 11.25 -2.93 16.66
C TYR A 90 11.09 -2.42 18.09
N GLY A 91 11.73 -1.30 18.42
CA GLY A 91 11.47 -0.53 19.63
C GLY A 91 10.44 0.59 19.37
N ARG A 92 9.85 1.14 20.43
CA ARG A 92 8.82 2.22 20.31
C ARG A 92 9.28 3.44 19.50
N LYS A 93 10.58 3.78 19.51
CA LYS A 93 11.15 4.89 18.73
C LYS A 93 11.23 4.58 17.23
N GLN A 94 11.06 3.33 16.86
CA GLN A 94 11.09 2.83 15.49
C GLN A 94 9.68 2.70 14.88
N ILE A 95 8.62 3.07 15.62
CA ILE A 95 7.22 2.97 15.18
C ILE A 95 6.62 4.35 14.96
N LEU A 96 5.94 4.53 13.83
CA LEU A 96 5.10 5.68 13.52
C LEU A 96 3.72 5.19 13.08
N ALA A 97 2.67 5.67 13.72
CA ALA A 97 1.29 5.56 13.26
C ALA A 97 0.87 6.85 12.54
N SER A 98 0.15 6.71 11.43
CA SER A 98 -0.25 7.83 10.55
C SER A 98 -1.72 7.71 10.12
N SER A 99 -2.27 8.77 9.51
CA SER A 99 -3.66 8.78 9.01
C SER A 99 -3.80 7.93 7.72
N GLY A 100 -3.56 6.63 7.87
CA GLY A 100 -3.50 5.62 6.81
C GLY A 100 -2.08 5.47 6.23
N ALA A 101 -1.79 4.29 5.68
CA ALA A 101 -0.48 3.98 5.10
C ALA A 101 -0.09 4.93 3.95
N LYS A 102 -1.07 5.52 3.25
CA LYS A 102 -0.80 6.57 2.25
C LYS A 102 -0.02 7.72 2.86
N GLN A 103 -0.40 8.20 4.05
CA GLN A 103 0.33 9.24 4.75
C GLN A 103 1.69 8.75 5.22
N THR A 104 1.79 7.52 5.72
CA THR A 104 3.08 6.94 6.12
C THR A 104 4.09 6.99 4.98
N ILE A 105 3.70 6.51 3.79
CA ILE A 105 4.55 6.50 2.59
C ILE A 105 4.86 7.93 2.13
N PHE A 106 3.88 8.83 2.14
CA PHE A 106 4.08 10.22 1.76
C PHE A 106 5.07 10.94 2.68
N ASN A 107 4.97 10.72 3.99
CA ASN A 107 5.93 11.24 4.97
C ASN A 107 7.35 10.72 4.70
N LEU A 108 7.49 9.41 4.36
CA LEU A 108 8.79 8.83 4.03
C LEU A 108 9.38 9.46 2.75
N ILE A 109 8.57 9.60 1.71
CA ILE A 109 9.00 10.23 0.46
C ILE A 109 9.49 11.66 0.72
N LEU A 110 8.74 12.46 1.48
CA LEU A 110 9.14 13.83 1.85
C LEU A 110 10.39 13.88 2.75
N ALA A 111 10.65 12.82 3.54
CA ALA A 111 11.81 12.73 4.40
C ALA A 111 13.11 12.35 3.66
N VAL A 112 12.98 11.73 2.46
CA VAL A 112 14.12 11.13 1.75
C VAL A 112 14.41 11.81 0.41
N ILE A 113 13.38 12.36 -0.25
CA ILE A 113 13.48 12.89 -1.61
C ILE A 113 13.64 14.40 -1.59
N ASP A 114 14.76 14.87 -2.13
CA ASP A 114 15.00 16.26 -2.50
C ASP A 114 14.80 16.47 -4.01
N PRO A 115 14.74 17.73 -4.49
CA PRO A 115 14.62 18.03 -5.92
C PRO A 115 15.67 17.32 -6.77
N GLY A 116 15.21 16.54 -7.75
CA GLY A 116 16.04 15.78 -8.69
C GLY A 116 16.54 14.42 -8.17
N HIS A 117 16.25 14.05 -6.92
CA HIS A 117 16.45 12.67 -6.45
C HIS A 117 15.48 11.71 -7.15
N GLU A 118 15.90 10.49 -7.32
CA GLU A 118 15.13 9.45 -7.99
C GLU A 118 14.55 8.44 -7.00
N ALA A 119 13.31 8.01 -7.27
CA ALA A 119 12.66 6.90 -6.59
C ALA A 119 12.35 5.79 -7.59
N VAL A 120 12.89 4.59 -7.39
CA VAL A 120 12.60 3.41 -8.21
C VAL A 120 11.31 2.76 -7.72
N ILE A 121 10.35 2.60 -8.63
CA ILE A 121 9.00 2.08 -8.38
C ILE A 121 8.70 1.01 -9.44
N PRO A 122 8.77 -0.28 -9.13
CA PRO A 122 8.40 -1.35 -10.07
C PRO A 122 6.99 -1.18 -10.62
N ALA A 123 6.85 -1.22 -11.96
CA ALA A 123 5.57 -1.16 -12.63
C ALA A 123 5.12 -2.56 -13.10
N PRO A 124 3.81 -2.90 -13.01
CA PRO A 124 2.66 -2.07 -12.57
C PRO A 124 2.68 -1.73 -11.08
N TYR A 125 2.22 -0.53 -10.74
CA TYR A 125 2.28 0.02 -9.38
C TYR A 125 0.95 0.68 -8.97
N TRP A 126 0.78 0.91 -7.68
CA TRP A 126 -0.31 1.74 -7.19
C TRP A 126 -0.13 3.19 -7.66
N VAL A 127 -1.15 3.70 -8.33
CA VAL A 127 -1.14 5.00 -9.04
C VAL A 127 -0.65 6.20 -8.22
N SER A 128 -0.69 6.11 -6.89
CA SER A 128 -0.27 7.22 -6.03
C SER A 128 1.24 7.34 -5.82
N TYR A 129 2.03 6.28 -6.03
CA TYR A 129 3.48 6.34 -5.75
C TYR A 129 4.21 7.38 -6.61
N PRO A 130 4.07 7.39 -7.95
CA PRO A 130 4.74 8.39 -8.77
C PRO A 130 4.31 9.82 -8.44
N ASP A 131 3.01 10.04 -8.21
CA ASP A 131 2.48 11.37 -7.91
C ASP A 131 3.02 11.89 -6.56
N MET A 132 3.18 11.03 -5.56
CA MET A 132 3.81 11.41 -4.28
C MET A 132 5.28 11.82 -4.47
N VAL A 133 6.03 11.11 -5.33
CA VAL A 133 7.43 11.46 -5.65
C VAL A 133 7.49 12.80 -6.38
N LEU A 134 6.59 13.03 -7.35
CA LEU A 134 6.49 14.31 -8.06
C LEU A 134 6.12 15.47 -7.12
N LEU A 135 5.25 15.24 -6.13
CA LEU A 135 4.92 16.22 -5.10
C LEU A 135 6.10 16.59 -4.20
N ALA A 136 7.05 15.69 -4.04
CA ALA A 136 8.32 15.91 -3.35
C ALA A 136 9.42 16.50 -4.24
N ASP A 137 9.09 16.95 -5.46
CA ASP A 137 10.04 17.43 -6.48
C ASP A 137 11.05 16.36 -6.97
N GLY A 138 10.80 15.07 -6.67
CA GLY A 138 11.60 13.94 -7.11
C GLY A 138 11.24 13.43 -8.51
N VAL A 139 11.98 12.45 -8.97
CA VAL A 139 11.83 11.80 -10.28
C VAL A 139 11.47 10.32 -10.09
N PRO A 140 10.26 9.87 -10.48
CA PRO A 140 9.91 8.47 -10.44
C PRO A 140 10.57 7.72 -11.60
N ILE A 141 11.28 6.63 -11.29
CA ILE A 141 11.88 5.70 -12.25
C ILE A 141 11.08 4.39 -12.16
N THR A 142 10.46 3.97 -13.25
CA THR A 142 9.48 2.90 -13.25
C THR A 142 9.88 1.72 -14.14
N PRO A 143 10.79 0.82 -13.68
CA PRO A 143 11.11 -0.39 -14.42
C PRO A 143 9.85 -1.25 -14.59
N TYR A 144 9.58 -1.65 -15.83
CA TYR A 144 8.36 -2.37 -16.19
C TYR A 144 8.57 -3.88 -16.17
N ALA A 145 7.61 -4.60 -15.60
CA ALA A 145 7.50 -6.05 -15.69
C ALA A 145 6.12 -6.44 -16.26
N GLY A 146 6.12 -7.12 -17.39
CA GLY A 146 4.90 -7.57 -18.06
C GLY A 146 4.29 -8.83 -17.46
N ALA A 147 3.19 -9.27 -18.06
CA ALA A 147 2.52 -10.51 -17.68
C ALA A 147 3.40 -11.75 -17.88
N ASP A 148 4.27 -11.73 -18.88
CA ASP A 148 5.28 -12.74 -19.16
C ASP A 148 6.30 -12.94 -18.03
N GLN A 149 6.53 -11.90 -17.22
CA GLN A 149 7.36 -11.92 -16.02
C GLN A 149 6.53 -12.05 -14.70
N GLY A 150 5.22 -12.31 -14.82
CA GLY A 150 4.33 -12.35 -13.65
C GLY A 150 4.23 -11.00 -12.92
N TYR A 151 4.45 -9.88 -13.60
CA TYR A 151 4.43 -8.51 -13.08
C TYR A 151 5.47 -8.22 -11.98
N LYS A 152 6.59 -8.95 -11.97
CA LYS A 152 7.67 -8.82 -11.00
C LYS A 152 8.98 -8.46 -11.70
N ILE A 153 9.65 -7.39 -11.29
CA ILE A 153 10.95 -7.04 -11.85
C ILE A 153 12.04 -8.03 -11.43
N THR A 154 13.00 -8.21 -12.29
CA THR A 154 14.20 -9.01 -12.01
C THR A 154 15.28 -8.18 -11.30
N PRO A 155 16.28 -8.82 -10.65
CA PRO A 155 17.45 -8.12 -10.12
C PRO A 155 18.19 -7.29 -11.17
N ALA A 156 18.28 -7.76 -12.42
CA ALA A 156 18.92 -7.04 -13.50
C ALA A 156 18.16 -5.75 -13.88
N GLN A 157 16.82 -5.80 -13.90
CA GLN A 157 16.00 -4.61 -14.13
C GLN A 157 16.13 -3.60 -12.98
N LEU A 158 16.21 -4.07 -11.73
CA LEU A 158 16.47 -3.20 -10.59
C LEU A 158 17.84 -2.53 -10.68
N GLU A 159 18.89 -3.30 -10.93
CA GLU A 159 20.27 -2.78 -11.10
C GLU A 159 20.33 -1.72 -12.20
N ALA A 160 19.69 -1.98 -13.36
CA ALA A 160 19.65 -1.06 -14.48
C ALA A 160 18.85 0.23 -14.21
N ALA A 161 17.90 0.21 -13.28
CA ALA A 161 17.10 1.37 -12.89
C ALA A 161 17.77 2.27 -11.87
N ILE A 162 18.81 1.79 -11.18
CA ILE A 162 19.54 2.54 -10.16
C ILE A 162 20.58 3.47 -10.77
N THR A 163 20.59 4.72 -10.34
CA THR A 163 21.61 5.72 -10.67
C THR A 163 22.23 6.34 -9.42
N PRO A 164 23.27 7.15 -9.54
CA PRO A 164 23.82 7.92 -8.40
C PRO A 164 22.81 8.87 -7.74
N LYS A 165 21.69 9.20 -8.41
CA LYS A 165 20.60 10.05 -7.89
C LYS A 165 19.53 9.27 -7.15
N THR A 166 19.51 7.95 -7.27
CA THR A 166 18.51 7.10 -6.62
C THR A 166 18.67 7.15 -5.10
N ARG A 167 17.57 7.49 -4.40
CA ARG A 167 17.50 7.59 -2.95
C ARG A 167 16.43 6.71 -2.32
N LEU A 168 15.44 6.29 -3.11
CA LEU A 168 14.31 5.51 -2.60
C LEU A 168 13.99 4.36 -3.55
N PHE A 169 13.72 3.19 -2.99
CA PHE A 169 13.10 2.07 -3.67
C PHE A 169 11.77 1.74 -2.98
N ILE A 170 10.67 1.67 -3.73
CA ILE A 170 9.34 1.34 -3.20
C ILE A 170 8.92 -0.01 -3.74
N LEU A 171 8.69 -0.97 -2.85
CA LEU A 171 8.22 -2.31 -3.18
C LEU A 171 6.87 -2.57 -2.53
N ASN A 172 5.87 -2.93 -3.32
CA ASN A 172 4.56 -3.36 -2.85
C ASN A 172 4.34 -4.85 -3.17
N SER A 173 4.25 -5.68 -2.13
CA SER A 173 4.05 -7.12 -2.26
C SER A 173 3.24 -7.64 -1.07
N PRO A 174 2.07 -8.28 -1.30
CA PRO A 174 1.36 -8.44 -2.59
C PRO A 174 0.98 -7.09 -3.22
N SER A 175 1.03 -7.02 -4.55
CA SER A 175 0.97 -5.77 -5.29
C SER A 175 -0.45 -5.31 -5.60
N ASN A 176 -0.69 -4.02 -5.44
CA ASN A 176 -1.75 -3.27 -6.09
C ASN A 176 -1.18 -2.66 -7.39
N PRO A 177 -1.68 -3.01 -8.61
CA PRO A 177 -2.98 -3.64 -8.90
C PRO A 177 -2.94 -5.12 -9.26
N THR A 178 -1.77 -5.77 -9.33
CA THR A 178 -1.62 -7.05 -10.04
C THR A 178 -1.95 -8.28 -9.20
N GLY A 179 -1.94 -8.15 -7.87
CA GLY A 179 -2.02 -9.30 -6.95
C GLY A 179 -0.77 -10.18 -6.95
N ALA A 180 0.26 -9.82 -7.70
CA ALA A 180 1.52 -10.53 -7.70
C ALA A 180 2.26 -10.37 -6.36
N ALA A 181 2.93 -11.41 -5.91
CA ALA A 181 3.76 -11.36 -4.71
C ALA A 181 5.14 -11.96 -5.00
N TYR A 182 6.16 -11.34 -4.43
CA TYR A 182 7.53 -11.84 -4.52
C TYR A 182 7.73 -12.99 -3.53
N THR A 183 8.33 -14.07 -3.99
CA THR A 183 8.77 -15.19 -3.13
C THR A 183 9.97 -14.77 -2.27
N ARG A 184 10.28 -15.56 -1.25
CA ARG A 184 11.49 -15.37 -0.42
C ARG A 184 12.76 -15.30 -1.27
N ALA A 185 12.90 -16.17 -2.27
CA ALA A 185 14.07 -16.19 -3.15
C ALA A 185 14.17 -14.93 -4.02
N GLU A 186 13.06 -14.47 -4.57
CA GLU A 186 13.02 -13.24 -5.37
C GLU A 186 13.33 -12.01 -4.52
N LEU A 187 12.77 -11.90 -3.31
CA LEU A 187 13.09 -10.81 -2.38
C LEU A 187 14.57 -10.83 -1.99
N ARG A 188 15.15 -12.01 -1.73
CA ARG A 188 16.58 -12.12 -1.44
C ARG A 188 17.44 -11.67 -2.60
N ALA A 189 17.06 -12.01 -3.83
CA ALA A 189 17.78 -11.60 -5.04
C ALA A 189 17.72 -10.07 -5.27
N LEU A 190 16.56 -9.42 -5.06
CA LEU A 190 16.45 -7.97 -5.07
C LEU A 190 17.25 -7.32 -3.93
N GLY A 191 17.22 -7.92 -2.74
CA GLY A 191 18.01 -7.48 -1.59
C GLY A 191 19.51 -7.48 -1.85
N GLN A 192 20.03 -8.48 -2.57
CA GLN A 192 21.45 -8.54 -2.96
C GLN A 192 21.85 -7.37 -3.88
N VAL A 193 20.96 -6.91 -4.76
CA VAL A 193 21.18 -5.69 -5.54
C VAL A 193 21.23 -4.49 -4.62
N LEU A 194 20.21 -4.31 -3.76
CA LEU A 194 20.12 -3.16 -2.86
C LEU A 194 21.29 -3.06 -1.89
N MET A 195 21.89 -4.18 -1.46
CA MET A 195 23.08 -4.17 -0.60
C MET A 195 24.29 -3.46 -1.22
N LYS A 196 24.40 -3.44 -2.56
CA LYS A 196 25.47 -2.74 -3.28
C LYS A 196 25.27 -1.22 -3.32
N HIS A 197 24.06 -0.74 -2.99
CA HIS A 197 23.65 0.65 -3.11
C HIS A 197 23.23 1.22 -1.74
N PRO A 198 24.19 1.50 -0.83
CA PRO A 198 23.89 1.89 0.55
C PRO A 198 23.15 3.23 0.69
N GLN A 199 23.17 4.07 -0.35
CA GLN A 199 22.48 5.36 -0.37
C GLN A 199 20.95 5.24 -0.54
N ILE A 200 20.42 4.05 -0.83
CA ILE A 200 18.99 3.84 -1.11
C ILE A 200 18.26 3.46 0.17
N VAL A 201 17.28 4.24 0.57
CA VAL A 201 16.26 3.89 1.55
C VAL A 201 15.23 2.98 0.87
N ILE A 202 14.71 2.01 1.60
CA ILE A 202 13.77 1.02 1.07
C ILE A 202 12.43 1.18 1.80
N CYS A 203 11.37 1.38 1.04
CA CYS A 203 9.99 1.32 1.50
C CYS A 203 9.37 0.00 1.07
N THR A 204 8.98 -0.86 2.00
CA THR A 204 8.10 -1.98 1.68
C THR A 204 6.67 -1.60 2.08
N ASP A 205 5.73 -1.77 1.15
CA ASP A 205 4.30 -1.62 1.40
C ASP A 205 3.68 -3.02 1.48
N ASP A 206 3.58 -3.51 2.72
CA ASP A 206 3.12 -4.85 3.06
C ASP A 206 1.60 -4.85 3.41
N MET A 207 0.85 -3.84 2.92
CA MET A 207 -0.56 -3.60 3.26
C MET A 207 -1.47 -4.82 3.03
N TYR A 208 -1.11 -5.70 2.11
CA TYR A 208 -1.90 -6.86 1.74
C TYR A 208 -1.37 -8.18 2.29
N GLU A 209 -0.46 -8.20 3.24
CA GLU A 209 0.15 -9.42 3.78
C GLU A 209 -0.86 -10.45 4.29
N HIS A 210 -2.04 -10.01 4.77
CA HIS A 210 -3.11 -10.88 5.26
C HIS A 210 -4.14 -11.26 4.19
N ILE A 211 -4.14 -10.58 3.05
CA ILE A 211 -4.95 -10.95 1.89
C ILE A 211 -4.03 -11.67 0.90
N TYR A 212 -3.66 -12.88 1.29
CA TYR A 212 -2.60 -13.65 0.65
C TYR A 212 -2.93 -15.14 0.71
N TRP A 213 -2.72 -15.86 -0.40
CA TRP A 213 -3.09 -17.26 -0.56
C TRP A 213 -2.11 -18.07 -1.43
N ALA A 214 -0.87 -17.62 -1.59
CA ALA A 214 0.17 -18.43 -2.23
C ALA A 214 0.56 -19.64 -1.36
N ASP A 215 1.23 -20.60 -1.97
CA ASP A 215 1.65 -21.84 -1.28
C ASP A 215 2.70 -21.59 -0.19
N GLU A 216 3.60 -20.61 -0.40
CA GLU A 216 4.58 -20.20 0.61
C GLU A 216 3.99 -19.12 1.54
N PRO A 217 4.31 -19.11 2.84
CA PRO A 217 3.92 -18.03 3.74
C PRO A 217 4.44 -16.67 3.26
N PHE A 218 3.65 -15.62 3.51
CA PHE A 218 4.09 -14.26 3.28
C PHE A 218 5.38 -13.96 4.07
N VAL A 219 6.28 -13.21 3.43
CA VAL A 219 7.51 -12.72 4.06
C VAL A 219 7.77 -11.27 3.68
N SER A 220 8.18 -10.45 4.64
CA SER A 220 8.63 -9.07 4.40
C SER A 220 10.09 -9.03 3.95
N LEU A 221 10.47 -8.05 3.14
CA LEU A 221 11.86 -7.87 2.70
C LEU A 221 12.84 -7.74 3.88
N ALA A 222 12.47 -7.00 4.92
CA ALA A 222 13.33 -6.81 6.09
C ALA A 222 13.59 -8.12 6.84
N SER A 223 12.65 -9.07 6.86
CA SER A 223 12.85 -10.39 7.47
C SER A 223 13.67 -11.34 6.60
N VAL A 224 13.61 -11.17 5.28
CA VAL A 224 14.39 -11.96 4.31
C VAL A 224 15.82 -11.46 4.19
N CYS A 225 16.02 -10.16 4.33
CA CYS A 225 17.30 -9.47 4.18
C CYS A 225 17.61 -8.63 5.42
N PRO A 226 17.96 -9.26 6.56
CA PRO A 226 18.26 -8.55 7.81
C PRO A 226 19.43 -7.57 7.68
N GLU A 227 20.30 -7.76 6.70
CA GLU A 227 21.40 -6.85 6.37
C GLU A 227 20.92 -5.47 5.90
N LEU A 228 19.66 -5.38 5.46
CA LEU A 228 19.03 -4.14 5.02
C LEU A 228 18.19 -3.47 6.11
N TYR A 229 18.05 -4.08 7.29
CA TYR A 229 17.15 -3.64 8.37
C TYR A 229 17.30 -2.14 8.71
N ASP A 230 18.53 -1.65 8.77
CA ASP A 230 18.84 -0.26 9.17
C ASP A 230 18.48 0.79 8.08
N ARG A 231 17.85 0.39 6.98
CA ARG A 231 17.38 1.31 5.93
C ARG A 231 16.10 0.86 5.25
N VAL A 232 15.39 -0.11 5.86
CA VAL A 232 14.05 -0.50 5.43
C VAL A 232 13.00 0.13 6.33
N VAL A 233 12.01 0.77 5.74
CA VAL A 233 10.77 1.17 6.38
C VAL A 233 9.67 0.23 5.92
N THR A 234 9.24 -0.65 6.83
CA THR A 234 8.15 -1.61 6.57
C THR A 234 6.82 -0.94 6.89
N THR A 235 6.05 -0.64 5.85
CA THR A 235 4.75 0.04 5.96
C THR A 235 3.62 -0.96 5.94
N ASN A 236 2.62 -0.74 6.79
CA ASN A 236 1.41 -1.55 6.88
C ASN A 236 0.23 -0.73 7.43
N GLY A 237 -0.88 -1.37 7.74
CA GLY A 237 -2.05 -0.72 8.33
C GLY A 237 -3.23 -1.65 8.54
N VAL A 238 -4.28 -1.11 9.14
CA VAL A 238 -5.50 -1.88 9.44
C VAL A 238 -6.54 -1.81 8.33
N SER A 239 -6.32 -0.98 7.31
CA SER A 239 -7.33 -0.64 6.30
C SER A 239 -7.87 -1.84 5.53
N LYS A 240 -7.02 -2.82 5.18
CA LYS A 240 -7.38 -3.92 4.29
C LYS A 240 -7.70 -5.20 5.04
N ALA A 241 -6.81 -5.63 5.92
CA ALA A 241 -6.97 -6.86 6.71
C ALA A 241 -8.21 -6.84 7.62
N TYR A 242 -8.60 -5.67 8.11
CA TYR A 242 -9.69 -5.51 9.08
C TYR A 242 -10.88 -4.72 8.55
N ALA A 243 -10.98 -4.49 7.24
CA ALA A 243 -12.05 -3.69 6.63
C ALA A 243 -12.20 -2.30 7.31
N MET A 244 -11.08 -1.60 7.52
CA MET A 244 -11.00 -0.34 8.25
C MET A 244 -10.52 0.82 7.35
N THR A 245 -10.91 0.86 6.08
CA THR A 245 -10.45 1.91 5.15
C THR A 245 -10.83 3.32 5.60
N GLY A 246 -12.06 3.50 6.11
CA GLY A 246 -12.58 4.77 6.61
C GLY A 246 -12.01 5.22 7.95
N TRP A 247 -11.40 4.34 8.74
CA TRP A 247 -10.80 4.67 10.04
C TRP A 247 -9.49 5.44 9.92
N ARG A 248 -8.88 5.41 8.74
CA ARG A 248 -7.66 6.14 8.43
C ARG A 248 -6.51 5.87 9.39
N LEU A 249 -6.11 4.61 9.56
CA LEU A 249 -4.95 4.24 10.36
C LEU A 249 -4.00 3.32 9.61
N GLY A 250 -2.77 3.77 9.44
CA GLY A 250 -1.62 3.02 8.95
C GLY A 250 -0.44 3.20 9.89
N TYR A 251 0.60 2.44 9.69
CA TYR A 251 1.80 2.49 10.52
C TYR A 251 3.02 1.98 9.77
N CYS A 252 4.19 2.25 10.30
CA CYS A 252 5.42 1.61 9.89
C CYS A 252 6.34 1.28 11.06
N GLY A 253 7.26 0.34 10.79
CA GLY A 253 8.48 0.13 11.56
C GLY A 253 9.70 0.43 10.71
N GLY A 254 10.72 1.06 11.28
CA GLY A 254 11.94 1.40 10.54
C GLY A 254 13.04 2.03 11.40
N PRO A 255 14.14 2.46 10.79
CA PRO A 255 15.24 3.13 11.49
C PRO A 255 14.77 4.38 12.24
N ILE A 256 15.28 4.58 13.45
CA ILE A 256 14.88 5.68 14.35
C ILE A 256 15.01 7.04 13.65
N GLU A 257 16.07 7.24 12.89
CA GLU A 257 16.34 8.48 12.20
C GLU A 257 15.27 8.81 11.16
N LEU A 258 14.89 7.84 10.33
CA LEU A 258 13.83 7.99 9.33
C LEU A 258 12.46 8.19 10.00
N VAL A 259 12.14 7.40 11.02
CA VAL A 259 10.88 7.52 11.77
C VAL A 259 10.77 8.89 12.43
N THR A 260 11.87 9.42 12.98
CA THR A 260 11.90 10.78 13.57
C THR A 260 11.65 11.86 12.51
N ALA A 261 12.29 11.75 11.35
CA ALA A 261 12.09 12.68 10.24
C ALA A 261 10.62 12.64 9.73
N MET A 262 10.06 11.45 9.55
CA MET A 262 8.67 11.25 9.17
C MET A 262 7.69 11.84 10.21
N ALA A 263 7.96 11.64 11.50
CA ALA A 263 7.15 12.20 12.58
C ALA A 263 7.22 13.73 12.61
N THR A 264 8.36 14.34 12.30
CA THR A 264 8.51 15.78 12.16
C THR A 264 7.60 16.33 11.05
N ILE A 265 7.60 15.69 9.87
CA ILE A 265 6.72 16.05 8.74
C ILE A 265 5.26 15.88 9.13
N GLN A 266 4.90 14.76 9.77
CA GLN A 266 3.54 14.51 10.24
C GLN A 266 3.06 15.56 11.24
N GLY A 267 3.94 15.99 12.16
CA GLY A 267 3.63 17.04 13.13
C GLY A 267 3.30 18.39 12.50
N GLN A 268 3.85 18.68 11.30
CA GLN A 268 3.58 19.92 10.56
C GLN A 268 2.46 19.78 9.52
N SER A 269 1.88 18.60 9.37
CA SER A 269 0.78 18.34 8.40
C SER A 269 -0.54 17.99 9.09
N THR A 270 -0.70 16.76 9.54
CA THR A 270 -1.95 16.24 10.11
C THR A 270 -1.93 16.12 11.63
N SER A 271 -0.75 16.24 12.28
CA SER A 271 -0.54 15.86 13.67
C SER A 271 -0.81 14.34 13.89
N ASN A 272 -1.30 13.93 15.04
CA ASN A 272 -1.57 12.53 15.34
C ASN A 272 -2.76 11.97 14.53
N PRO A 273 -2.78 10.66 14.21
CA PRO A 273 -3.98 10.02 13.68
C PRO A 273 -5.11 10.03 14.73
N SER A 274 -6.35 9.84 14.29
CA SER A 274 -7.52 9.84 15.17
C SER A 274 -7.33 8.96 16.41
N SER A 275 -7.49 9.53 17.59
CA SER A 275 -7.36 8.81 18.87
C SER A 275 -8.36 7.66 19.02
N ILE A 276 -9.54 7.80 18.43
CA ILE A 276 -10.58 6.76 18.37
C ILE A 276 -10.10 5.60 17.51
N SER A 277 -9.58 5.90 16.32
CA SER A 277 -9.04 4.90 15.40
C SER A 277 -7.82 4.18 15.96
N GLN A 278 -7.01 4.87 16.77
CA GLN A 278 -5.88 4.25 17.46
C GLN A 278 -6.34 3.17 18.46
N LYS A 279 -7.40 3.44 19.25
CA LYS A 279 -7.98 2.44 20.17
C LYS A 279 -8.57 1.24 19.43
N ALA A 280 -9.31 1.47 18.36
CA ALA A 280 -9.84 0.40 17.53
C ALA A 280 -8.71 -0.44 16.87
N ALA A 281 -7.62 0.20 16.43
CA ALA A 281 -6.47 -0.49 15.85
C ALA A 281 -5.73 -1.38 16.87
N VAL A 282 -5.64 -0.98 18.14
CA VAL A 282 -5.13 -1.85 19.22
C VAL A 282 -5.96 -3.12 19.33
N ALA A 283 -7.29 -3.00 19.31
CA ALA A 283 -8.18 -4.15 19.33
C ALA A 283 -8.03 -5.04 18.09
N ALA A 284 -7.84 -4.44 16.90
CA ALA A 284 -7.62 -5.16 15.65
C ALA A 284 -6.32 -5.99 15.71
N LEU A 285 -5.21 -5.38 16.14
CA LEU A 285 -3.88 -6.01 16.13
C LEU A 285 -3.70 -7.05 17.22
N ASN A 286 -4.33 -6.89 18.39
CA ASN A 286 -4.20 -7.78 19.54
C ASN A 286 -5.36 -8.76 19.69
N GLY A 287 -6.48 -8.53 18.99
CA GLY A 287 -7.69 -9.35 19.06
C GLY A 287 -7.62 -10.66 18.30
N ASP A 288 -8.74 -11.37 18.26
CA ASP A 288 -8.88 -12.59 17.46
C ASP A 288 -8.76 -12.29 15.96
N GLN A 289 -7.92 -13.08 15.28
CA GLN A 289 -7.65 -12.94 13.85
C GLN A 289 -8.53 -13.86 12.99
N SER A 290 -9.55 -14.49 13.53
CA SER A 290 -10.46 -15.36 12.77
C SER A 290 -11.20 -14.61 11.68
N CYS A 291 -11.63 -13.37 11.96
CA CYS A 291 -12.28 -12.50 10.98
C CYS A 291 -11.41 -12.21 9.76
N VAL A 292 -10.11 -12.02 9.95
CA VAL A 292 -9.13 -11.81 8.85
C VAL A 292 -9.02 -13.06 7.99
N ARG A 293 -8.89 -14.23 8.64
CA ARG A 293 -8.81 -15.52 7.92
C ARG A 293 -10.08 -15.81 7.13
N GLU A 294 -11.25 -15.49 7.67
CA GLU A 294 -12.53 -15.70 7.01
C GLU A 294 -12.70 -14.77 5.79
N MET A 295 -12.42 -13.47 5.96
CA MET A 295 -12.43 -12.53 4.83
C MET A 295 -11.46 -12.96 3.72
N ASN A 296 -10.26 -13.45 4.08
CA ASN A 296 -9.27 -13.92 3.11
C ASN A 296 -9.79 -15.11 2.27
N LYS A 297 -10.52 -16.06 2.86
CA LYS A 297 -11.18 -17.16 2.11
C LYS A 297 -12.17 -16.63 1.08
N HIS A 298 -12.99 -15.65 1.47
CA HIS A 298 -13.95 -15.03 0.56
C HIS A 298 -13.25 -14.26 -0.57
N PHE A 299 -12.19 -13.50 -0.27
CA PHE A 299 -11.40 -12.81 -1.30
C PHE A 299 -10.81 -13.80 -2.30
N LYS A 300 -10.25 -14.91 -1.82
CA LYS A 300 -9.72 -15.95 -2.71
C LYS A 300 -10.79 -16.56 -3.61
N GLN A 301 -11.97 -16.88 -3.05
CA GLN A 301 -13.09 -17.44 -3.84
C GLN A 301 -13.54 -16.47 -4.94
N ARG A 302 -13.69 -15.17 -4.61
CA ARG A 302 -14.05 -14.12 -5.56
C ARG A 302 -12.97 -13.92 -6.61
N HIS A 303 -11.70 -13.94 -6.21
CA HIS A 303 -10.55 -13.85 -7.12
C HIS A 303 -10.56 -15.02 -8.13
N ASP A 304 -10.71 -16.24 -7.66
CA ASP A 304 -10.76 -17.43 -8.54
C ASP A 304 -11.93 -17.36 -9.52
N PHE A 305 -13.10 -16.90 -9.06
CA PHE A 305 -14.28 -16.71 -9.89
C PHE A 305 -14.09 -15.66 -10.98
N ILE A 306 -13.63 -14.46 -10.59
CA ILE A 306 -13.48 -13.34 -11.53
C ILE A 306 -12.39 -13.61 -12.57
N VAL A 307 -11.24 -14.18 -12.16
CA VAL A 307 -10.15 -14.53 -13.08
C VAL A 307 -10.59 -15.61 -14.07
N ALA A 308 -11.32 -16.62 -13.61
CA ALA A 308 -11.88 -17.64 -14.50
C ALA A 308 -12.91 -17.04 -15.48
N GLY A 309 -13.71 -16.08 -15.04
CA GLY A 309 -14.67 -15.36 -15.88
C GLY A 309 -13.99 -14.50 -16.94
N LEU A 310 -13.02 -13.68 -16.53
CA LEU A 310 -12.26 -12.81 -17.44
C LEU A 310 -11.54 -13.60 -18.53
N ASN A 311 -10.93 -14.72 -18.20
CA ASN A 311 -10.22 -15.56 -19.17
C ASN A 311 -11.15 -16.30 -20.18
N LYS A 312 -12.47 -16.23 -20.01
CA LYS A 312 -13.46 -16.73 -21.00
C LYS A 312 -13.82 -15.67 -22.05
N LEU A 313 -13.49 -14.40 -21.80
CA LEU A 313 -13.84 -13.32 -22.71
C LEU A 313 -12.85 -13.27 -23.88
N PRO A 314 -13.35 -13.07 -25.12
CA PRO A 314 -12.48 -12.99 -26.31
C PRO A 314 -11.44 -11.86 -26.17
N GLY A 315 -10.17 -12.21 -26.31
CA GLY A 315 -9.07 -11.26 -26.28
C GLY A 315 -8.68 -10.73 -24.90
N VAL A 316 -9.29 -11.24 -23.82
CA VAL A 316 -8.91 -10.91 -22.44
C VAL A 316 -8.03 -12.00 -21.84
N SER A 317 -7.00 -11.63 -21.11
CA SER A 317 -6.19 -12.56 -20.30
C SER A 317 -5.92 -11.96 -18.93
N CYS A 318 -6.06 -12.76 -17.88
CA CYS A 318 -5.82 -12.36 -16.50
C CYS A 318 -5.01 -13.43 -15.77
N LEU A 319 -3.86 -13.06 -15.23
CA LEU A 319 -3.06 -13.94 -14.39
C LEU A 319 -3.70 -14.09 -13.02
N LYS A 320 -3.52 -15.25 -12.41
CA LYS A 320 -3.91 -15.46 -11.01
C LYS A 320 -2.94 -14.71 -10.10
N GLY A 321 -3.48 -13.85 -9.24
CA GLY A 321 -2.70 -13.21 -8.19
C GLY A 321 -2.42 -14.15 -7.03
N ALA A 322 -1.35 -13.90 -6.31
CA ALA A 322 -0.99 -14.57 -5.07
C ALA A 322 -1.73 -14.00 -3.84
N GLY A 323 -2.34 -12.83 -4.01
CA GLY A 323 -3.05 -12.13 -2.95
C GLY A 323 -3.81 -10.90 -3.47
N THR A 324 -4.25 -10.06 -2.55
CA THR A 324 -5.09 -8.89 -2.78
C THR A 324 -6.52 -9.24 -3.24
N PHE A 325 -7.38 -8.24 -3.41
CA PHE A 325 -8.71 -8.41 -3.99
C PHE A 325 -8.82 -7.80 -5.39
N TYR A 326 -7.67 -7.62 -6.07
CA TYR A 326 -7.62 -7.09 -7.43
C TYR A 326 -7.55 -8.21 -8.45
N ALA A 327 -8.14 -7.95 -9.64
CA ALA A 327 -7.93 -8.73 -10.85
C ALA A 327 -7.36 -7.78 -11.91
N PHE A 328 -6.18 -8.06 -12.42
CA PHE A 328 -5.48 -7.20 -13.37
C PHE A 328 -5.45 -7.88 -14.75
N ALA A 329 -6.44 -7.54 -15.57
CA ALA A 329 -6.63 -8.14 -16.88
C ALA A 329 -5.87 -7.39 -17.98
N ASN A 330 -5.21 -8.14 -18.88
CA ASN A 330 -4.75 -7.62 -20.16
C ASN A 330 -5.91 -7.66 -21.16
N ILE A 331 -6.26 -6.50 -21.69
CA ILE A 331 -7.37 -6.29 -22.63
C ILE A 331 -6.93 -5.84 -24.02
N GLU A 332 -5.64 -5.83 -24.32
CA GLU A 332 -5.06 -5.30 -25.56
C GLU A 332 -5.69 -5.95 -26.81
N LYS A 333 -5.84 -7.29 -26.79
CA LYS A 333 -6.50 -8.01 -27.90
C LYS A 333 -7.99 -7.73 -27.94
N ALA A 334 -8.67 -7.59 -26.79
CA ALA A 334 -10.09 -7.25 -26.74
C ALA A 334 -10.33 -5.85 -27.30
N MET A 335 -9.50 -4.86 -26.96
CA MET A 335 -9.54 -3.51 -27.55
C MET A 335 -9.40 -3.54 -29.06
N SER A 336 -8.49 -4.36 -29.58
CA SER A 336 -8.29 -4.55 -31.02
C SER A 336 -9.52 -5.14 -31.69
N ILE A 337 -10.21 -6.10 -31.04
CA ILE A 337 -11.45 -6.73 -31.56
C ILE A 337 -12.58 -5.72 -31.72
N VAL A 338 -12.74 -4.81 -30.73
CA VAL A 338 -13.82 -3.80 -30.74
C VAL A 338 -13.40 -2.48 -31.42
N GLY A 339 -12.17 -2.37 -31.88
CA GLY A 339 -11.68 -1.20 -32.64
C GLY A 339 -11.38 0.05 -31.82
N VAL A 340 -11.17 -0.09 -30.48
CA VAL A 340 -10.74 1.02 -29.62
C VAL A 340 -9.22 1.00 -29.41
N LYS A 341 -8.63 2.18 -29.15
CA LYS A 341 -7.16 2.35 -29.08
C LYS A 341 -6.64 2.61 -27.66
N ASP A 342 -7.50 2.90 -26.72
CA ASP A 342 -7.14 3.14 -25.32
C ASP A 342 -8.15 2.51 -24.36
N ASP A 343 -7.70 2.23 -23.17
CA ASP A 343 -8.46 1.54 -22.12
C ASP A 343 -9.60 2.38 -21.53
N ASN A 344 -9.53 3.71 -21.62
CA ASN A 344 -10.62 4.58 -21.17
C ASN A 344 -11.81 4.57 -22.13
N ALA A 345 -11.54 4.28 -23.41
CA ALA A 345 -12.57 4.16 -24.45
C ALA A 345 -13.19 2.75 -24.48
N PHE A 346 -12.47 1.72 -23.98
CA PHE A 346 -12.95 0.34 -23.89
C PHE A 346 -14.00 0.18 -22.82
#